data_570ebc94417bc4fddf3e6b2e2463aef7
#
_entry.id   570ebc94417bc4fddf3e6b2e2463aef7
#
_cell.length_a   1.000
_cell.length_b   1.000
_cell.length_c   1.000
_cell.angle_alpha   90.00
_cell.angle_beta   90.00
_cell.angle_gamma   90.00
#
_symmetry.space_group_name_H-M   'P 1'
#
loop_
_entity.id
_entity.type
_entity.pdbx_description
1 polymer ?
#
loop_
_entity_poly.entity_id
_entity_poly.type
_entity_poly.pdbx_seq_one_letter_code
_entity_poly.pdbx_strand_id
1 'polypeptide(L)'
;MDNKAISKIFKLCSQLMELQNENPFRTKAMASASFKLDKLPFRIEETSLEELSAQPGIGKSTAEKAKEVATTGTFKELQDLLENTPSGIVEMLNIKGLGPKKIQIIWKELEIESIGELLYACNENRLVEAKGFGLKTQEDIKKSIEFSISNKGWFLYAKVFGVAEVFFNELKAHFPASLLSFTGDFRRKCEVLSTVDLLISESIESVEKFLGAYTLVEKTENSIEITDELGFTFKVFSSNINDFYLDLILSTGSTAHLDLLSTILVDLPPLSSEEAIYRNLGLDYIEPELREGLDEITRAQNHTLPQLIQYKNLKGTLHNHSTYSDGVHSLEQMALNCKEVLGLEYLGICDHSKTAVYANGLSIERLEQQWKEISSLNEKLAPFRIFSGIESDILGDGSLDYPDEILAKFDFVVASVHSNLKMDEDKATARLIKAIENPYTTILGHPTGRLLLSRSGYPIDYKKVIDACASNEVVIEINANPLRLDLDWRWHRYAIEKGVLLSINPDAHRTEGLQDMQYGVWVAQKGGVQSKDCLNTYSLQEITAYFSKRKQR
;
A
#
# COMPACT_ATOMS: atom_id res chain seq x y z
N MET A 1 -12.18 -37.91 -4.92
CA MET A 1 -11.40 -36.80 -5.58
C MET A 1 -10.98 -37.25 -6.98
N ASP A 2 -11.02 -36.38 -8.03
CA ASP A 2 -10.56 -36.79 -9.37
C ASP A 2 -9.03 -36.86 -9.49
N ASN A 3 -8.54 -37.58 -10.51
CA ASN A 3 -7.11 -37.78 -10.72
C ASN A 3 -6.35 -36.48 -10.94
N LYS A 4 -6.99 -35.48 -11.55
CA LYS A 4 -6.39 -34.16 -11.82
C LYS A 4 -6.19 -33.37 -10.54
N ALA A 5 -7.11 -33.46 -9.59
CA ALA A 5 -6.96 -32.84 -8.27
C ALA A 5 -5.83 -33.51 -7.47
N ILE A 6 -5.77 -34.88 -7.49
CA ILE A 6 -4.70 -35.65 -6.85
C ILE A 6 -3.33 -35.26 -7.48
N SER A 7 -3.27 -35.20 -8.80
CA SER A 7 -2.08 -34.79 -9.55
C SER A 7 -1.58 -33.39 -9.14
N LYS A 8 -2.49 -32.42 -8.98
CA LYS A 8 -2.13 -31.06 -8.52
C LYS A 8 -1.50 -31.05 -7.13
N ILE A 9 -1.98 -31.90 -6.23
CA ILE A 9 -1.42 -32.04 -4.87
C ILE A 9 0.00 -32.58 -4.92
N PHE A 10 0.26 -33.60 -5.75
CA PHE A 10 1.61 -34.13 -5.98
C PHE A 10 2.53 -33.08 -6.64
N LYS A 11 2.00 -32.28 -7.58
CA LYS A 11 2.73 -31.18 -8.19
C LYS A 11 3.13 -30.15 -7.14
N LEU A 12 2.21 -29.73 -6.30
CA LEU A 12 2.48 -28.79 -5.20
C LEU A 12 3.58 -29.33 -4.28
N CYS A 13 3.48 -30.60 -3.87
CA CYS A 13 4.50 -31.25 -3.05
C CYS A 13 5.88 -31.17 -3.73
N SER A 14 5.99 -31.51 -5.02
CA SER A 14 7.25 -31.44 -5.74
C SER A 14 7.82 -30.01 -5.84
N GLN A 15 6.96 -29.01 -5.98
CA GLN A 15 7.37 -27.61 -6.01
C GLN A 15 7.88 -27.12 -4.65
N LEU A 16 7.22 -27.53 -3.55
CA LEU A 16 7.66 -27.21 -2.19
C LEU A 16 8.99 -27.93 -1.84
N MET A 17 9.16 -29.19 -2.26
CA MET A 17 10.43 -29.90 -2.13
C MET A 17 11.58 -29.15 -2.85
N GLU A 18 11.33 -28.62 -4.05
CA GLU A 18 12.32 -27.82 -4.79
C GLU A 18 12.62 -26.50 -4.05
N LEU A 19 11.61 -25.82 -3.51
CA LEU A 19 11.76 -24.58 -2.74
C LEU A 19 12.59 -24.77 -1.46
N GLN A 20 12.46 -25.92 -0.80
CA GLN A 20 13.16 -26.23 0.44
C GLN A 20 14.50 -26.95 0.20
N ASN A 21 14.94 -27.09 -1.07
CA ASN A 21 16.18 -27.79 -1.44
C ASN A 21 16.21 -29.26 -0.99
N GLU A 22 15.06 -29.94 -1.01
CA GLU A 22 14.98 -31.36 -0.76
C GLU A 22 15.77 -32.18 -1.80
N ASN A 23 15.99 -33.47 -1.52
CA ASN A 23 16.75 -34.33 -2.41
C ASN A 23 16.22 -34.30 -3.85
N PRO A 24 17.05 -33.92 -4.87
CA PRO A 24 16.61 -33.72 -6.25
C PRO A 24 16.00 -34.97 -6.92
N PHE A 25 16.42 -36.18 -6.48
CA PHE A 25 15.85 -37.43 -7.02
C PHE A 25 14.43 -37.66 -6.49
N ARG A 26 14.19 -37.35 -5.22
CA ARG A 26 12.85 -37.43 -4.61
C ARG A 26 11.92 -36.38 -5.23
N THR A 27 12.40 -35.18 -5.41
CA THR A 27 11.65 -34.08 -6.05
C THR A 27 11.23 -34.45 -7.47
N LYS A 28 12.17 -34.97 -8.29
CA LYS A 28 11.87 -35.46 -9.65
C LYS A 28 10.89 -36.64 -9.65
N ALA A 29 11.02 -37.57 -8.71
CA ALA A 29 10.11 -38.69 -8.58
C ALA A 29 8.67 -38.21 -8.27
N MET A 30 8.52 -37.24 -7.36
CA MET A 30 7.23 -36.62 -7.03
C MET A 30 6.60 -35.90 -8.23
N ALA A 31 7.39 -35.11 -8.98
CA ALA A 31 6.95 -34.45 -10.19
C ALA A 31 6.51 -35.46 -11.29
N SER A 32 7.29 -36.53 -11.47
CA SER A 32 6.94 -37.62 -12.40
C SER A 32 5.65 -38.34 -11.98
N ALA A 33 5.49 -38.59 -10.69
CA ALA A 33 4.27 -39.18 -10.14
C ALA A 33 3.03 -38.30 -10.44
N SER A 34 3.12 -37.00 -10.21
CA SER A 34 2.05 -36.03 -10.55
C SER A 34 1.59 -36.22 -12.00
N PHE A 35 2.54 -36.19 -12.96
CA PHE A 35 2.21 -36.34 -14.38
C PHE A 35 1.56 -37.70 -14.71
N LYS A 36 2.01 -38.79 -14.11
CA LYS A 36 1.48 -40.13 -14.37
C LYS A 36 0.09 -40.32 -13.78
N LEU A 37 -0.14 -39.82 -12.57
CA LEU A 37 -1.46 -39.88 -11.92
C LEU A 37 -2.54 -39.14 -12.72
N ASP A 38 -2.18 -38.01 -13.36
CA ASP A 38 -3.09 -37.25 -14.25
C ASP A 38 -3.50 -38.04 -15.51
N LYS A 39 -2.64 -38.93 -15.98
CA LYS A 39 -2.82 -39.67 -17.24
C LYS A 39 -3.46 -41.04 -17.08
N LEU A 40 -3.78 -41.47 -15.86
CA LEU A 40 -4.42 -42.77 -15.62
C LEU A 40 -5.80 -42.82 -16.27
N PRO A 41 -6.14 -43.91 -16.99
CA PRO A 41 -7.42 -44.05 -17.69
C PRO A 41 -8.60 -44.42 -16.76
N PHE A 42 -8.32 -44.62 -15.49
CA PHE A 42 -9.29 -45.00 -14.44
C PHE A 42 -9.17 -44.08 -13.23
N ARG A 43 -10.18 -44.08 -12.38
CA ARG A 43 -10.19 -43.25 -11.17
C ARG A 43 -9.37 -43.91 -10.06
N ILE A 44 -8.43 -43.14 -9.50
CA ILE A 44 -7.56 -43.60 -8.38
C ILE A 44 -8.41 -44.02 -7.18
N GLU A 45 -9.48 -43.34 -6.91
CA GLU A 45 -10.39 -43.59 -5.79
C GLU A 45 -11.00 -45.02 -5.84
N GLU A 46 -11.35 -45.48 -7.04
CA GLU A 46 -12.06 -46.73 -7.30
C GLU A 46 -11.12 -47.93 -7.51
N THR A 47 -9.82 -47.71 -7.70
CA THR A 47 -8.81 -48.74 -8.05
C THR A 47 -8.17 -49.30 -6.79
N SER A 48 -7.80 -50.59 -6.76
CA SER A 48 -7.05 -51.20 -5.65
C SER A 48 -5.61 -50.67 -5.55
N LEU A 49 -4.99 -50.80 -4.37
CA LEU A 49 -3.60 -50.39 -4.18
C LEU A 49 -2.63 -51.20 -5.04
N GLU A 50 -2.91 -52.51 -5.19
CA GLU A 50 -2.15 -53.45 -6.01
C GLU A 50 -2.18 -53.05 -7.48
N GLU A 51 -3.36 -52.76 -8.02
CA GLU A 51 -3.54 -52.37 -9.41
C GLU A 51 -2.91 -50.99 -9.70
N LEU A 52 -3.00 -50.06 -8.75
CA LEU A 52 -2.39 -48.71 -8.88
C LEU A 52 -0.85 -48.83 -8.84
N SER A 53 -0.30 -49.64 -7.93
CA SER A 53 1.15 -49.84 -7.82
C SER A 53 1.77 -50.66 -8.97
N ALA A 54 0.96 -51.40 -9.70
CA ALA A 54 1.39 -52.16 -10.90
C ALA A 54 1.52 -51.23 -12.15
N GLN A 55 1.04 -50.00 -12.09
CA GLN A 55 1.15 -49.06 -13.21
C GLN A 55 2.59 -48.63 -13.48
N PRO A 56 3.02 -48.52 -14.73
CA PRO A 56 4.39 -48.15 -15.08
C PRO A 56 4.82 -46.80 -14.44
N GLY A 57 5.79 -46.90 -13.52
CA GLY A 57 6.37 -45.78 -12.81
C GLY A 57 5.52 -45.18 -11.68
N ILE A 58 4.54 -45.92 -11.19
CA ILE A 58 3.86 -45.69 -9.93
C ILE A 58 4.29 -46.80 -8.98
N GLY A 59 5.26 -46.48 -8.10
CA GLY A 59 5.70 -47.42 -7.08
C GLY A 59 4.71 -47.49 -5.90
N LYS A 60 4.89 -48.50 -5.03
CA LYS A 60 4.03 -48.75 -3.87
C LYS A 60 3.83 -47.50 -3.01
N SER A 61 4.92 -46.78 -2.66
CA SER A 61 4.83 -45.56 -1.85
C SER A 61 4.04 -44.42 -2.55
N THR A 62 4.15 -44.29 -3.88
CA THR A 62 3.37 -43.32 -4.65
C THR A 62 1.89 -43.69 -4.68
N ALA A 63 1.58 -44.98 -4.84
CA ALA A 63 0.21 -45.47 -4.82
C ALA A 63 -0.45 -45.30 -3.44
N GLU A 64 0.28 -45.56 -2.35
CA GLU A 64 -0.18 -45.33 -0.98
C GLU A 64 -0.53 -43.85 -0.75
N LYS A 65 0.40 -42.95 -1.09
CA LYS A 65 0.14 -41.48 -1.00
C LYS A 65 -1.03 -41.03 -1.87
N ALA A 66 -1.16 -41.56 -3.09
CA ALA A 66 -2.27 -41.20 -3.98
C ALA A 66 -3.63 -41.65 -3.40
N LYS A 67 -3.69 -42.78 -2.76
CA LYS A 67 -4.89 -43.27 -2.03
C LYS A 67 -5.18 -42.42 -0.79
N GLU A 68 -4.15 -42.04 -0.03
CA GLU A 68 -4.25 -41.18 1.13
C GLU A 68 -4.84 -39.82 0.70
N VAL A 69 -4.30 -39.19 -0.37
CA VAL A 69 -4.83 -37.95 -0.95
C VAL A 69 -6.28 -38.11 -1.41
N ALA A 70 -6.62 -39.18 -2.08
CA ALA A 70 -7.99 -39.43 -2.54
C ALA A 70 -9.01 -39.43 -1.40
N THR A 71 -8.59 -39.86 -0.20
CA THR A 71 -9.44 -39.99 0.98
C THR A 71 -9.40 -38.76 1.90
N THR A 72 -8.19 -38.20 2.14
CA THR A 72 -7.96 -37.14 3.14
C THR A 72 -7.69 -35.76 2.53
N GLY A 73 -7.43 -35.69 1.23
CA GLY A 73 -7.03 -34.47 0.55
C GLY A 73 -5.55 -34.07 0.72
N THR A 74 -4.76 -34.84 1.50
CA THR A 74 -3.37 -34.52 1.83
C THR A 74 -2.56 -35.77 2.17
N PHE A 75 -1.29 -35.64 2.51
CA PHE A 75 -0.43 -36.66 3.10
C PHE A 75 0.68 -35.99 3.93
N LYS A 76 1.23 -36.73 4.87
CA LYS A 76 2.12 -36.21 5.90
C LYS A 76 3.28 -35.37 5.35
N GLU A 77 4.01 -35.87 4.35
CA GLU A 77 5.15 -35.14 3.77
C GLU A 77 4.77 -33.77 3.19
N LEU A 78 3.58 -33.65 2.58
CA LEU A 78 3.06 -32.36 2.11
C LEU A 78 2.73 -31.43 3.28
N GLN A 79 2.12 -31.96 4.35
CA GLN A 79 1.80 -31.16 5.53
C GLN A 79 3.07 -30.59 6.17
N ASP A 80 4.09 -31.45 6.38
CA ASP A 80 5.39 -31.04 6.93
C ASP A 80 6.05 -29.92 6.07
N LEU A 81 5.96 -30.01 4.73
CA LEU A 81 6.49 -28.98 3.83
C LEU A 81 5.68 -27.68 3.89
N LEU A 82 4.36 -27.77 4.01
CA LEU A 82 3.49 -26.58 4.14
C LEU A 82 3.70 -25.86 5.48
N GLU A 83 3.88 -26.58 6.58
CA GLU A 83 4.18 -26.01 7.89
C GLU A 83 5.48 -25.19 7.89
N ASN A 84 6.46 -25.61 7.08
CA ASN A 84 7.77 -24.97 6.95
C ASN A 84 7.84 -23.94 5.80
N THR A 85 6.73 -23.65 5.11
CA THR A 85 6.69 -22.67 4.01
C THR A 85 5.67 -21.57 4.32
N PRO A 86 6.05 -20.29 4.34
CA PRO A 86 5.09 -19.19 4.49
C PRO A 86 3.96 -19.29 3.45
N SER A 87 2.73 -18.99 3.86
CA SER A 87 1.56 -19.10 2.97
C SER A 87 1.67 -18.25 1.71
N GLY A 88 2.26 -17.06 1.81
CA GLY A 88 2.48 -16.19 0.65
C GLY A 88 3.47 -16.80 -0.36
N ILE A 89 4.45 -17.58 0.08
CA ILE A 89 5.37 -18.32 -0.82
C ILE A 89 4.60 -19.41 -1.58
N VAL A 90 3.68 -20.09 -0.90
CA VAL A 90 2.79 -21.06 -1.55
C VAL A 90 1.88 -20.37 -2.58
N GLU A 91 1.34 -19.20 -2.24
CA GLU A 91 0.54 -18.39 -3.16
C GLU A 91 1.34 -17.96 -4.40
N MET A 92 2.63 -17.61 -4.27
CA MET A 92 3.51 -17.23 -5.38
C MET A 92 3.67 -18.31 -6.44
N LEU A 93 3.50 -19.59 -6.09
CA LEU A 93 3.52 -20.70 -7.05
C LEU A 93 2.40 -20.61 -8.10
N ASN A 94 1.34 -19.84 -7.84
CA ASN A 94 0.24 -19.61 -8.76
C ASN A 94 0.46 -18.40 -9.68
N ILE A 95 1.51 -17.61 -9.46
CA ILE A 95 1.82 -16.42 -10.26
C ILE A 95 2.49 -16.85 -11.56
N LYS A 96 1.92 -16.44 -12.68
CA LYS A 96 2.48 -16.73 -14.01
C LYS A 96 3.89 -16.15 -14.15
N GLY A 97 4.84 -16.98 -14.55
CA GLY A 97 6.25 -16.58 -14.73
C GLY A 97 7.14 -16.80 -13.51
N LEU A 98 6.56 -17.18 -12.35
CA LEU A 98 7.29 -17.59 -11.16
C LEU A 98 7.30 -19.12 -11.06
N GLY A 99 8.50 -19.70 -11.17
CA GLY A 99 8.75 -21.11 -10.85
C GLY A 99 9.50 -21.23 -9.52
N PRO A 100 9.61 -22.46 -8.95
CA PRO A 100 10.23 -22.67 -7.64
C PRO A 100 11.61 -22.02 -7.47
N LYS A 101 12.47 -22.08 -8.48
CA LYS A 101 13.82 -21.46 -8.43
C LYS A 101 13.78 -19.95 -8.28
N LYS A 102 12.88 -19.26 -9.02
CA LYS A 102 12.70 -17.82 -8.89
C LYS A 102 12.11 -17.44 -7.53
N ILE A 103 11.12 -18.22 -7.08
CA ILE A 103 10.50 -18.02 -5.76
C ILE A 103 11.52 -18.25 -4.64
N GLN A 104 12.44 -19.19 -4.81
CA GLN A 104 13.51 -19.42 -3.85
C GLN A 104 14.43 -18.19 -3.69
N ILE A 105 14.80 -17.53 -4.79
CA ILE A 105 15.56 -16.28 -4.77
C ILE A 105 14.76 -15.19 -4.06
N ILE A 106 13.48 -15.02 -4.42
CA ILE A 106 12.56 -14.06 -3.80
C ILE A 106 12.48 -14.30 -2.29
N TRP A 107 12.31 -15.55 -1.87
CA TRP A 107 12.17 -15.91 -0.45
C TRP A 107 13.47 -15.80 0.34
N LYS A 108 14.55 -16.41 -0.18
CA LYS A 108 15.78 -16.61 0.60
C LYS A 108 16.81 -15.50 0.45
N GLU A 109 16.85 -14.82 -0.71
CA GLU A 109 17.82 -13.76 -0.97
C GLU A 109 17.21 -12.37 -0.77
N LEU A 110 15.92 -12.19 -1.17
CA LEU A 110 15.22 -10.91 -1.01
C LEU A 110 14.35 -10.84 0.25
N GLU A 111 14.24 -11.93 1.02
CA GLU A 111 13.44 -12.05 2.26
C GLU A 111 11.96 -11.66 2.09
N ILE A 112 11.40 -11.87 0.90
CA ILE A 112 10.02 -11.58 0.55
C ILE A 112 9.17 -12.83 0.81
N GLU A 113 8.14 -12.72 1.64
CA GLU A 113 7.29 -13.86 2.05
C GLU A 113 5.82 -13.72 1.63
N SER A 114 5.41 -12.57 1.08
CA SER A 114 4.03 -12.33 0.63
C SER A 114 3.94 -11.75 -0.77
N ILE A 115 2.78 -11.93 -1.43
CA ILE A 115 2.52 -11.39 -2.77
C ILE A 115 2.57 -9.86 -2.77
N GLY A 116 2.12 -9.21 -1.70
CA GLY A 116 2.15 -7.76 -1.63
C GLY A 116 3.55 -7.20 -1.39
N GLU A 117 4.40 -7.88 -0.60
CA GLU A 117 5.83 -7.55 -0.50
C GLU A 117 6.52 -7.69 -1.86
N LEU A 118 6.16 -8.73 -2.62
CA LEU A 118 6.68 -8.94 -3.97
C LEU A 118 6.23 -7.82 -4.92
N LEU A 119 4.96 -7.39 -4.82
CA LEU A 119 4.47 -6.26 -5.60
C LEU A 119 5.21 -4.96 -5.25
N TYR A 120 5.42 -4.73 -3.96
CA TYR A 120 6.17 -3.58 -3.47
C TYR A 120 7.61 -3.61 -4.00
N ALA A 121 8.30 -4.76 -3.89
CA ALA A 121 9.65 -4.93 -4.42
C ALA A 121 9.73 -4.74 -5.95
N CYS A 122 8.69 -5.11 -6.70
CA CYS A 122 8.60 -4.79 -8.13
C CYS A 122 8.48 -3.29 -8.38
N ASN A 123 7.72 -2.57 -7.56
CA ASN A 123 7.58 -1.11 -7.71
C ASN A 123 8.88 -0.36 -7.41
N GLU A 124 9.68 -0.88 -6.49
CA GLU A 124 10.99 -0.36 -6.10
C GLU A 124 12.16 -0.97 -6.89
N ASN A 125 11.89 -1.65 -8.01
CA ASN A 125 12.87 -2.28 -8.90
C ASN A 125 13.83 -3.29 -8.24
N ARG A 126 13.56 -3.74 -7.03
CA ARG A 126 14.43 -4.69 -6.29
C ARG A 126 14.61 -6.03 -7.01
N LEU A 127 13.60 -6.48 -7.79
CA LEU A 127 13.70 -7.73 -8.52
C LEU A 127 14.71 -7.65 -9.67
N VAL A 128 14.86 -6.50 -10.30
CA VAL A 128 15.75 -6.34 -11.47
C VAL A 128 17.20 -6.64 -11.13
N GLU A 129 17.62 -6.31 -9.91
CA GLU A 129 18.98 -6.57 -9.41
C GLU A 129 19.20 -8.04 -9.04
N ALA A 130 18.15 -8.82 -8.86
CA ALA A 130 18.25 -10.23 -8.50
C ALA A 130 18.57 -11.12 -9.72
N LYS A 131 19.43 -12.11 -9.54
CA LYS A 131 19.85 -13.03 -10.60
C LYS A 131 18.66 -13.76 -11.25
N GLY A 132 18.52 -13.63 -12.55
CA GLY A 132 17.46 -14.29 -13.34
C GLY A 132 16.17 -13.48 -13.46
N PHE A 133 16.20 -12.22 -13.01
CA PHE A 133 15.16 -11.24 -13.24
C PHE A 133 15.68 -10.09 -14.13
N GLY A 134 14.82 -9.51 -14.89
CA GLY A 134 15.08 -8.33 -15.69
C GLY A 134 13.81 -7.49 -15.76
N LEU A 135 13.89 -6.25 -16.23
CA LEU A 135 12.76 -5.30 -16.27
C LEU A 135 11.48 -5.93 -16.81
N LYS A 136 11.56 -6.64 -17.95
CA LYS A 136 10.38 -7.30 -18.54
C LYS A 136 9.79 -8.37 -17.63
N THR A 137 10.63 -9.18 -16.98
CA THR A 137 10.16 -10.22 -16.05
C THR A 137 9.49 -9.59 -14.83
N GLN A 138 10.06 -8.53 -14.28
CA GLN A 138 9.48 -7.79 -13.17
C GLN A 138 8.11 -7.23 -13.53
N GLU A 139 7.98 -6.58 -14.69
CA GLU A 139 6.68 -6.04 -15.16
C GLU A 139 5.62 -7.13 -15.40
N ASP A 140 6.01 -8.29 -15.95
CA ASP A 140 5.09 -9.42 -16.14
C ASP A 140 4.63 -10.01 -14.80
N ILE A 141 5.52 -10.11 -13.80
CA ILE A 141 5.20 -10.53 -12.45
C ILE A 141 4.27 -9.53 -11.79
N LYS A 142 4.58 -8.23 -11.86
CA LYS A 142 3.75 -7.16 -11.32
C LYS A 142 2.32 -7.23 -11.83
N LYS A 143 2.12 -7.31 -13.14
CA LYS A 143 0.79 -7.45 -13.76
C LYS A 143 0.05 -8.71 -13.28
N SER A 144 0.77 -9.83 -13.15
CA SER A 144 0.16 -11.09 -12.67
C SER A 144 -0.26 -11.01 -11.20
N ILE A 145 0.50 -10.29 -10.37
CA ILE A 145 0.16 -10.04 -8.97
C ILE A 145 -1.05 -9.12 -8.87
N GLU A 146 -1.05 -8.00 -9.59
CA GLU A 146 -2.16 -7.04 -9.60
C GLU A 146 -3.47 -7.73 -9.98
N PHE A 147 -3.45 -8.57 -11.02
CA PHE A 147 -4.59 -9.40 -11.39
C PHE A 147 -5.01 -10.39 -10.29
N SER A 148 -4.05 -11.02 -9.59
CA SER A 148 -4.36 -11.96 -8.50
C SER A 148 -4.98 -11.27 -7.28
N ILE A 149 -4.53 -10.06 -6.95
CA ILE A 149 -5.06 -9.27 -5.83
C ILE A 149 -6.47 -8.77 -6.13
N SER A 150 -6.73 -8.28 -7.35
CA SER A 150 -8.06 -7.79 -7.74
C SER A 150 -9.16 -8.88 -7.62
N ASN A 151 -8.80 -10.14 -7.76
CA ASN A 151 -9.73 -11.26 -7.60
C ASN A 151 -10.10 -11.60 -6.13
N LYS A 152 -9.51 -10.92 -5.13
CA LYS A 152 -9.84 -11.13 -3.71
C LYS A 152 -10.98 -10.22 -3.19
N GLY A 153 -11.52 -9.34 -4.03
CA GLY A 153 -12.66 -8.46 -3.70
C GLY A 153 -12.31 -7.27 -2.81
N TRP A 154 -11.00 -6.97 -2.61
CA TRP A 154 -10.51 -5.79 -1.93
C TRP A 154 -9.50 -5.07 -2.80
N PHE A 155 -9.59 -3.73 -2.86
CA PHE A 155 -8.79 -2.90 -3.74
C PHE A 155 -8.14 -1.76 -2.99
N LEU A 156 -6.91 -1.39 -3.40
CA LEU A 156 -6.33 -0.13 -2.98
C LEU A 156 -7.09 1.02 -3.65
N TYR A 157 -7.39 2.07 -2.90
CA TYR A 157 -8.05 3.28 -3.43
C TYR A 157 -7.37 3.78 -4.72
N ALA A 158 -6.03 3.87 -4.71
CA ALA A 158 -5.25 4.34 -5.85
C ALA A 158 -5.40 3.48 -7.11
N LYS A 159 -5.70 2.18 -6.98
CA LYS A 159 -5.89 1.29 -8.12
C LYS A 159 -7.23 1.48 -8.81
N VAL A 160 -8.26 1.77 -8.03
CA VAL A 160 -9.62 1.92 -8.57
C VAL A 160 -9.96 3.37 -8.93
N PHE A 161 -9.21 4.34 -8.40
CA PHE A 161 -9.52 5.77 -8.56
C PHE A 161 -9.74 6.19 -10.02
N GLY A 162 -8.78 5.89 -10.91
CA GLY A 162 -8.89 6.27 -12.32
C GLY A 162 -10.07 5.61 -13.04
N VAL A 163 -10.36 4.34 -12.73
CA VAL A 163 -11.50 3.62 -13.31
C VAL A 163 -12.82 4.17 -12.77
N ALA A 164 -12.85 4.51 -11.47
CA ALA A 164 -14.02 5.13 -10.84
C ALA A 164 -14.35 6.50 -11.45
N GLU A 165 -13.34 7.33 -11.71
CA GLU A 165 -13.53 8.63 -12.38
C GLU A 165 -14.07 8.47 -13.81
N VAL A 166 -13.59 7.48 -14.57
CA VAL A 166 -14.12 7.18 -15.90
C VAL A 166 -15.59 6.79 -15.80
N PHE A 167 -15.92 5.83 -14.94
CA PHE A 167 -17.29 5.37 -14.73
C PHE A 167 -18.24 6.49 -14.28
N PHE A 168 -17.78 7.35 -13.35
CA PHE A 168 -18.53 8.53 -12.91
C PHE A 168 -18.83 9.48 -14.09
N ASN A 169 -17.82 9.77 -14.91
CA ASN A 169 -17.98 10.67 -16.05
C ASN A 169 -18.91 10.10 -17.14
N GLU A 170 -18.89 8.80 -17.36
CA GLU A 170 -19.83 8.11 -18.27
C GLU A 170 -21.27 8.22 -17.77
N LEU A 171 -21.52 7.95 -16.48
CA LEU A 171 -22.84 8.15 -15.88
C LEU A 171 -23.29 9.61 -15.99
N LYS A 172 -22.39 10.57 -15.67
CA LYS A 172 -22.71 12.00 -15.75
C LYS A 172 -23.00 12.48 -17.16
N ALA A 173 -22.32 11.94 -18.15
CA ALA A 173 -22.57 12.24 -19.56
C ALA A 173 -23.92 11.67 -20.04
N HIS A 174 -24.30 10.49 -19.56
CA HIS A 174 -25.56 9.85 -19.91
C HIS A 174 -26.77 10.50 -19.20
N PHE A 175 -26.58 10.91 -17.93
CA PHE A 175 -27.60 11.55 -17.10
C PHE A 175 -27.20 12.99 -16.71
N PRO A 176 -27.11 13.93 -17.68
CA PRO A 176 -26.53 15.26 -17.45
C PRO A 176 -27.34 16.15 -16.48
N ALA A 177 -28.65 15.91 -16.39
CA ALA A 177 -29.55 16.66 -15.51
C ALA A 177 -29.64 16.10 -14.10
N SER A 178 -29.14 14.89 -13.87
CA SER A 178 -29.27 14.19 -12.60
C SER A 178 -28.20 14.64 -11.60
N LEU A 179 -28.55 14.62 -10.32
CA LEU A 179 -27.59 14.70 -9.23
C LEU A 179 -26.84 13.37 -9.18
N LEU A 180 -25.53 13.44 -9.11
CA LEU A 180 -24.62 12.29 -9.06
C LEU A 180 -23.44 12.60 -8.16
N SER A 181 -23.11 11.70 -7.25
CA SER A 181 -21.95 11.80 -6.37
C SER A 181 -21.38 10.41 -6.05
N PHE A 182 -20.08 10.33 -5.84
CA PHE A 182 -19.54 9.22 -5.07
C PHE A 182 -20.08 9.25 -3.64
N THR A 183 -20.11 8.09 -2.98
CA THR A 183 -20.52 7.95 -1.59
C THR A 183 -19.69 6.86 -0.88
N GLY A 184 -20.04 6.49 0.34
CA GLY A 184 -19.38 5.42 1.09
C GLY A 184 -17.89 5.64 1.34
N ASP A 185 -17.17 4.54 1.39
CA ASP A 185 -15.75 4.48 1.68
C ASP A 185 -14.89 5.21 0.62
N PHE A 186 -15.32 5.15 -0.64
CA PHE A 186 -14.63 5.84 -1.72
C PHE A 186 -14.66 7.36 -1.53
N ARG A 187 -15.81 7.92 -1.19
CA ARG A 187 -15.93 9.36 -0.94
C ARG A 187 -15.14 9.80 0.29
N ARG A 188 -15.08 8.96 1.33
CA ARG A 188 -14.29 9.22 2.54
C ARG A 188 -12.79 9.00 2.34
N LYS A 189 -12.31 8.62 1.17
CA LYS A 189 -10.88 8.33 0.88
C LYS A 189 -10.32 7.22 1.76
N CYS A 190 -11.07 6.14 1.97
CA CYS A 190 -10.57 4.97 2.67
C CYS A 190 -9.47 4.28 1.86
N GLU A 191 -8.39 3.86 2.51
CA GLU A 191 -7.17 3.35 1.87
C GLU A 191 -7.42 2.07 1.06
N VAL A 192 -8.39 1.27 1.53
CA VAL A 192 -8.78 -0.03 0.95
C VAL A 192 -10.29 -0.07 0.83
N LEU A 193 -10.77 -0.59 -0.30
CA LEU A 193 -12.18 -0.61 -0.68
C LEU A 193 -12.60 -2.01 -1.10
N SER A 194 -13.86 -2.37 -0.85
CA SER A 194 -14.52 -3.54 -1.46
C SER A 194 -15.42 -3.16 -2.64
N THR A 195 -15.96 -1.93 -2.61
CA THR A 195 -16.86 -1.39 -3.65
C THR A 195 -16.57 0.08 -3.87
N VAL A 196 -16.90 0.58 -5.06
CA VAL A 196 -17.01 2.00 -5.35
C VAL A 196 -18.49 2.35 -5.38
N ASP A 197 -18.92 3.11 -4.38
CA ASP A 197 -20.33 3.44 -4.19
C ASP A 197 -20.64 4.82 -4.79
N LEU A 198 -21.76 4.89 -5.52
CA LEU A 198 -22.30 6.11 -6.13
C LEU A 198 -23.76 6.29 -5.73
N LEU A 199 -24.19 7.53 -5.61
CA LEU A 199 -25.59 7.92 -5.43
C LEU A 199 -26.04 8.75 -6.63
N ILE A 200 -27.19 8.42 -7.21
CA ILE A 200 -27.76 9.11 -8.38
C ILE A 200 -29.26 9.40 -8.18
N SER A 201 -29.72 10.55 -8.69
CA SER A 201 -31.14 10.92 -8.65
C SER A 201 -31.94 10.38 -9.85
N GLU A 202 -31.70 9.11 -10.18
CA GLU A 202 -32.38 8.38 -11.26
C GLU A 202 -32.95 7.05 -10.75
N SER A 203 -33.94 6.51 -11.46
CA SER A 203 -34.46 5.17 -11.13
C SER A 203 -33.47 4.07 -11.48
N ILE A 204 -33.48 2.98 -10.72
CA ILE A 204 -32.61 1.81 -10.98
C ILE A 204 -32.86 1.21 -12.36
N GLU A 205 -34.09 1.26 -12.86
CA GLU A 205 -34.43 0.77 -14.22
C GLU A 205 -33.77 1.60 -15.33
N SER A 206 -33.61 2.91 -15.11
CA SER A 206 -32.91 3.81 -16.05
C SER A 206 -31.40 3.53 -16.01
N VAL A 207 -30.83 3.38 -14.82
CA VAL A 207 -29.42 3.06 -14.61
C VAL A 207 -29.06 1.69 -15.19
N GLU A 208 -29.89 0.67 -14.97
CA GLU A 208 -29.69 -0.69 -15.50
C GLU A 208 -29.58 -0.70 -17.03
N LYS A 209 -30.45 0.05 -17.73
CA LYS A 209 -30.41 0.15 -19.19
C LYS A 209 -29.08 0.70 -19.71
N PHE A 210 -28.49 1.63 -18.98
CA PHE A 210 -27.16 2.17 -19.29
C PHE A 210 -26.07 1.12 -19.04
N LEU A 211 -26.17 0.36 -17.94
CA LEU A 211 -25.16 -0.59 -17.49
C LEU A 211 -25.14 -1.93 -18.25
N GLY A 212 -25.87 -2.08 -19.34
CA GLY A 212 -26.02 -3.34 -20.08
C GLY A 212 -24.74 -3.99 -20.60
N ALA A 213 -23.61 -3.26 -20.61
CA ALA A 213 -22.27 -3.79 -20.96
C ALA A 213 -21.48 -4.36 -19.77
N TYR A 214 -21.94 -4.10 -18.54
CA TYR A 214 -21.29 -4.55 -17.31
C TYR A 214 -21.86 -5.88 -16.81
N THR A 215 -21.07 -6.61 -16.01
CA THR A 215 -21.55 -7.85 -15.40
C THR A 215 -22.38 -7.52 -14.17
N LEU A 216 -23.67 -7.82 -14.21
CA LEU A 216 -24.57 -7.65 -13.07
C LEU A 216 -24.22 -8.65 -11.97
N VAL A 217 -24.03 -8.16 -10.74
CA VAL A 217 -23.78 -8.96 -9.53
C VAL A 217 -25.06 -9.08 -8.73
N GLU A 218 -25.68 -7.95 -8.37
CA GLU A 218 -26.89 -7.88 -7.58
C GLU A 218 -27.77 -6.70 -8.03
N LYS A 219 -29.07 -6.84 -7.88
CA LYS A 219 -30.03 -5.75 -8.06
C LYS A 219 -31.08 -5.81 -6.98
N THR A 220 -31.37 -4.65 -6.39
CA THR A 220 -32.47 -4.42 -5.45
C THR A 220 -33.42 -3.36 -6.00
N GLU A 221 -34.44 -2.98 -5.26
CA GLU A 221 -35.34 -1.88 -5.63
C GLU A 221 -34.59 -0.54 -5.72
N ASN A 222 -33.59 -0.32 -4.83
CA ASN A 222 -32.89 0.96 -4.67
C ASN A 222 -31.40 0.93 -5.02
N SER A 223 -30.87 -0.19 -5.50
CA SER A 223 -29.45 -0.29 -5.86
C SER A 223 -29.18 -1.33 -6.94
N ILE A 224 -28.10 -1.10 -7.68
CA ILE A 224 -27.55 -2.06 -8.63
C ILE A 224 -26.04 -2.20 -8.39
N GLU A 225 -25.57 -3.44 -8.32
CA GLU A 225 -24.17 -3.78 -8.15
C GLU A 225 -23.66 -4.50 -9.40
N ILE A 226 -22.54 -4.02 -9.92
CA ILE A 226 -21.92 -4.52 -11.14
C ILE A 226 -20.41 -4.74 -10.93
N THR A 227 -19.82 -5.55 -11.80
CA THR A 227 -18.37 -5.71 -11.88
C THR A 227 -17.91 -5.37 -13.29
N ASP A 228 -16.80 -4.62 -13.38
CA ASP A 228 -16.13 -4.33 -14.64
C ASP A 228 -15.25 -5.50 -15.13
N GLU A 229 -14.63 -5.34 -16.31
CA GLU A 229 -13.73 -6.35 -16.89
C GLU A 229 -12.44 -6.58 -16.08
N LEU A 230 -12.06 -5.62 -15.24
CA LEU A 230 -10.88 -5.69 -14.36
C LEU A 230 -11.19 -6.31 -13.00
N GLY A 231 -12.47 -6.60 -12.72
CA GLY A 231 -12.94 -7.19 -11.47
C GLY A 231 -13.23 -6.18 -10.36
N PHE A 232 -13.28 -4.86 -10.68
CA PHE A 232 -13.71 -3.85 -9.72
C PHE A 232 -15.23 -3.83 -9.59
N THR A 233 -15.70 -3.76 -8.34
CA THR A 233 -17.13 -3.74 -8.04
C THR A 233 -17.61 -2.30 -7.82
N PHE A 234 -18.69 -1.95 -8.55
CA PHE A 234 -19.38 -0.66 -8.42
C PHE A 234 -20.78 -0.88 -7.92
N LYS A 235 -21.23 -0.03 -7.00
CA LYS A 235 -22.59 -0.06 -6.49
C LYS A 235 -23.25 1.30 -6.67
N VAL A 236 -24.33 1.35 -7.44
CA VAL A 236 -25.07 2.58 -7.70
C VAL A 236 -26.38 2.53 -6.94
N PHE A 237 -26.58 3.50 -6.06
CA PHE A 237 -27.79 3.71 -5.28
C PHE A 237 -28.67 4.76 -5.95
N SER A 238 -29.98 4.51 -5.99
CA SER A 238 -30.99 5.45 -6.43
C SER A 238 -31.49 6.29 -5.27
N SER A 239 -31.68 7.57 -5.47
CA SER A 239 -32.31 8.49 -4.52
C SER A 239 -33.38 9.34 -5.21
N ASN A 240 -34.35 9.80 -4.43
CA ASN A 240 -35.26 10.84 -4.88
C ASN A 240 -34.49 12.19 -4.91
N ILE A 241 -34.77 13.02 -5.91
CA ILE A 241 -34.10 14.32 -6.06
C ILE A 241 -34.27 15.24 -4.83
N ASN A 242 -35.37 15.13 -4.12
CA ASN A 242 -35.64 15.93 -2.92
C ASN A 242 -34.85 15.45 -1.68
N ASP A 243 -34.51 14.18 -1.65
CA ASP A 243 -33.85 13.52 -0.51
C ASP A 243 -32.35 13.31 -0.78
N PHE A 244 -31.88 13.61 -2.00
CA PHE A 244 -30.55 13.29 -2.49
C PHE A 244 -29.43 13.70 -1.51
N TYR A 245 -29.44 14.91 -1.00
CA TYR A 245 -28.36 15.40 -0.12
C TYR A 245 -28.41 14.80 1.27
N LEU A 246 -29.59 14.44 1.78
CA LEU A 246 -29.73 13.69 3.01
C LEU A 246 -29.21 12.25 2.82
N ASP A 247 -29.64 11.59 1.77
CA ASP A 247 -29.18 10.24 1.41
C ASP A 247 -27.66 10.23 1.16
N LEU A 248 -27.10 11.30 0.58
CA LEU A 248 -25.68 11.45 0.38
C LEU A 248 -24.91 11.54 1.72
N ILE A 249 -25.42 12.25 2.71
CA ILE A 249 -24.83 12.27 4.06
C ILE A 249 -24.91 10.89 4.69
N LEU A 250 -26.09 10.26 4.66
CA LEU A 250 -26.36 8.96 5.29
C LEU A 250 -25.58 7.82 4.65
N SER A 251 -25.36 7.87 3.33
CA SER A 251 -24.57 6.86 2.62
C SER A 251 -23.06 7.13 2.67
N THR A 252 -22.62 8.36 2.97
CA THR A 252 -21.19 8.72 3.04
C THR A 252 -20.58 8.42 4.40
N GLY A 253 -21.26 8.78 5.51
CA GLY A 253 -20.70 8.66 6.85
C GLY A 253 -20.36 7.23 7.26
N SER A 254 -19.31 7.05 8.07
CA SER A 254 -19.07 5.76 8.73
C SER A 254 -20.21 5.45 9.70
N THR A 255 -20.39 4.18 10.07
CA THR A 255 -21.41 3.79 11.06
C THR A 255 -21.27 4.61 12.36
N ALA A 256 -20.05 4.80 12.86
CA ALA A 256 -19.80 5.58 14.06
C ALA A 256 -20.18 7.06 13.91
N HIS A 257 -19.91 7.66 12.74
CA HIS A 257 -20.34 9.02 12.43
C HIS A 257 -21.87 9.13 12.39
N LEU A 258 -22.53 8.19 11.73
CA LEU A 258 -23.99 8.17 11.61
C LEU A 258 -24.68 7.95 12.96
N ASP A 259 -24.11 7.12 13.82
CA ASP A 259 -24.62 6.92 15.20
C ASP A 259 -24.60 8.25 15.98
N LEU A 260 -23.51 9.01 15.89
CA LEU A 260 -23.41 10.34 16.51
C LEU A 260 -24.39 11.34 15.87
N LEU A 261 -24.45 11.37 14.53
CA LEU A 261 -25.31 12.29 13.80
C LEU A 261 -26.81 12.01 14.08
N SER A 262 -27.20 10.75 14.22
CA SER A 262 -28.58 10.33 14.50
C SER A 262 -29.15 10.92 15.79
N THR A 263 -28.28 11.25 16.75
CA THR A 263 -28.69 11.84 18.02
C THR A 263 -29.20 13.29 17.91
N ILE A 264 -28.85 13.97 16.81
CA ILE A 264 -29.17 15.37 16.53
C ILE A 264 -29.96 15.54 15.23
N LEU A 265 -30.10 14.48 14.44
CA LEU A 265 -30.87 14.51 13.21
C LEU A 265 -32.36 14.63 13.53
N VAL A 266 -32.98 15.67 13.00
CA VAL A 266 -34.44 15.95 13.12
C VAL A 266 -35.06 15.85 11.72
N ASP A 267 -36.40 15.82 11.67
CA ASP A 267 -37.12 15.91 10.40
C ASP A 267 -36.76 17.23 9.70
N LEU A 268 -36.13 17.13 8.53
CA LEU A 268 -35.70 18.27 7.72
C LEU A 268 -36.54 18.35 6.46
N PRO A 269 -36.90 19.55 6.00
CA PRO A 269 -37.46 19.72 4.65
C PRO A 269 -36.38 19.37 3.62
N PRO A 270 -36.75 19.10 2.34
CA PRO A 270 -35.78 18.99 1.27
C PRO A 270 -34.85 20.19 1.22
N LEU A 271 -33.55 19.97 1.26
CA LEU A 271 -32.52 21.00 1.24
C LEU A 271 -31.61 20.83 0.00
N SER A 272 -31.05 21.92 -0.47
CA SER A 272 -30.35 22.00 -1.76
C SER A 272 -28.86 21.60 -1.70
N SER A 273 -28.32 21.28 -0.51
CA SER A 273 -26.93 20.84 -0.34
C SER A 273 -26.70 20.21 1.04
N GLU A 274 -25.62 19.46 1.18
CA GLU A 274 -25.18 18.93 2.48
C GLU A 274 -24.86 20.06 3.48
N GLU A 275 -24.21 21.15 3.02
CA GLU A 275 -23.91 22.31 3.88
C GLU A 275 -25.19 22.95 4.44
N ALA A 276 -26.28 22.96 3.68
CA ALA A 276 -27.58 23.46 4.15
C ALA A 276 -28.14 22.53 5.24
N ILE A 277 -27.96 21.21 5.10
CA ILE A 277 -28.38 20.24 6.13
C ILE A 277 -27.58 20.43 7.41
N TYR A 278 -26.24 20.43 7.35
CA TYR A 278 -25.38 20.65 8.51
C TYR A 278 -25.70 21.99 9.21
N ARG A 279 -25.90 23.05 8.46
CA ARG A 279 -26.27 24.36 9.01
C ARG A 279 -27.61 24.35 9.73
N ASN A 280 -28.62 23.63 9.20
CA ASN A 280 -29.91 23.46 9.89
C ASN A 280 -29.80 22.69 11.21
N LEU A 281 -28.81 21.80 11.30
CA LEU A 281 -28.48 21.06 12.53
C LEU A 281 -27.62 21.89 13.51
N GLY A 282 -27.25 23.12 13.17
CA GLY A 282 -26.38 23.96 13.98
C GLY A 282 -24.91 23.54 13.93
N LEU A 283 -24.48 22.91 12.82
CA LEU A 283 -23.15 22.40 12.60
C LEU A 283 -22.45 23.12 11.46
N ASP A 284 -21.12 23.26 11.56
CA ASP A 284 -20.30 23.52 10.39
C ASP A 284 -20.32 22.29 9.47
N TYR A 285 -20.11 22.53 8.16
CA TYR A 285 -19.99 21.44 7.19
C TYR A 285 -18.80 20.54 7.53
N ILE A 286 -19.07 19.25 7.62
CA ILE A 286 -18.05 18.24 7.89
C ILE A 286 -17.63 17.62 6.57
N GLU A 287 -16.35 17.80 6.20
CA GLU A 287 -15.79 17.18 5.01
C GLU A 287 -15.92 15.64 5.06
N PRO A 288 -16.21 14.97 3.92
CA PRO A 288 -16.40 13.54 3.88
C PRO A 288 -15.25 12.74 4.55
N GLU A 289 -14.01 13.19 4.35
CA GLU A 289 -12.81 12.56 4.91
C GLU A 289 -12.81 12.51 6.45
N LEU A 290 -13.50 13.44 7.10
CA LEU A 290 -13.59 13.52 8.56
C LEU A 290 -14.78 12.74 9.16
N ARG A 291 -15.70 12.19 8.36
CA ARG A 291 -16.92 11.51 8.83
C ARG A 291 -16.65 10.10 9.32
N GLU A 292 -15.75 9.97 10.30
CA GLU A 292 -15.26 8.69 10.83
C GLU A 292 -15.75 8.37 12.26
N GLY A 293 -16.53 9.27 12.90
CA GLY A 293 -17.10 9.06 14.22
C GLY A 293 -16.09 9.28 15.36
N LEU A 294 -15.16 10.21 15.20
CA LEU A 294 -14.22 10.61 16.25
C LEU A 294 -14.83 11.74 17.11
N ASP A 295 -14.51 12.99 16.79
CA ASP A 295 -15.06 14.17 17.49
C ASP A 295 -15.50 15.27 16.51
N GLU A 296 -15.61 14.92 15.21
CA GLU A 296 -15.96 15.87 14.16
C GLU A 296 -17.30 16.55 14.39
N ILE A 297 -18.30 15.85 14.97
CA ILE A 297 -19.60 16.43 15.34
C ILE A 297 -19.41 17.51 16.41
N THR A 298 -18.67 17.20 17.48
CA THR A 298 -18.39 18.17 18.56
C THR A 298 -17.61 19.36 18.04
N ARG A 299 -16.63 19.14 17.15
CA ARG A 299 -15.85 20.22 16.52
C ARG A 299 -16.71 21.09 15.61
N ALA A 300 -17.62 20.47 14.85
CA ALA A 300 -18.55 21.21 13.99
C ALA A 300 -19.50 22.10 14.82
N GLN A 301 -19.98 21.61 15.98
CA GLN A 301 -20.78 22.39 16.92
C GLN A 301 -20.02 23.57 17.52
N ASN A 302 -18.73 23.40 17.78
CA ASN A 302 -17.87 24.40 18.40
C ASN A 302 -17.15 25.31 17.39
N HIS A 303 -17.38 25.16 16.10
CA HIS A 303 -16.70 25.89 15.02
C HIS A 303 -15.16 25.73 15.06
N THR A 304 -14.69 24.50 15.32
CA THR A 304 -13.27 24.15 15.48
C THR A 304 -12.79 23.07 14.52
N LEU A 305 -13.54 22.83 13.43
CA LEU A 305 -13.10 21.91 12.38
C LEU A 305 -11.77 22.35 11.77
N PRO A 306 -10.86 21.43 11.44
CA PRO A 306 -9.59 21.79 10.83
C PRO A 306 -9.78 22.26 9.38
N GLN A 307 -8.98 23.26 8.98
CA GLN A 307 -8.84 23.60 7.57
C GLN A 307 -7.89 22.57 6.92
N LEU A 308 -8.45 21.58 6.23
CA LEU A 308 -7.71 20.45 5.68
C LEU A 308 -6.67 20.88 4.64
N ILE A 309 -5.49 20.28 4.74
CA ILE A 309 -4.41 20.44 3.76
C ILE A 309 -4.89 20.07 2.36
N GLN A 310 -4.41 20.80 1.35
CA GLN A 310 -4.69 20.56 -0.06
C GLN A 310 -3.38 20.27 -0.80
N TYR A 311 -3.44 19.52 -1.91
CA TYR A 311 -2.25 19.22 -2.71
C TYR A 311 -1.48 20.48 -3.13
N LYS A 312 -2.17 21.56 -3.50
CA LYS A 312 -1.59 22.85 -3.86
C LYS A 312 -0.80 23.55 -2.74
N ASN A 313 -0.96 23.10 -1.49
CA ASN A 313 -0.20 23.64 -0.36
C ASN A 313 1.21 23.08 -0.28
N LEU A 314 1.47 21.93 -0.90
CA LEU A 314 2.78 21.32 -0.92
C LEU A 314 3.76 22.16 -1.73
N LYS A 315 4.95 22.37 -1.18
CA LYS A 315 6.06 23.13 -1.77
C LYS A 315 7.22 22.24 -2.20
N GLY A 316 7.32 21.05 -1.64
CA GLY A 316 8.34 20.09 -1.98
C GLY A 316 8.07 18.70 -1.41
N THR A 317 9.00 17.80 -1.65
CA THR A 317 8.97 16.41 -1.17
C THR A 317 10.33 16.04 -0.58
N LEU A 318 10.36 15.15 0.43
CA LEU A 318 11.56 14.90 1.24
C LEU A 318 11.99 13.44 1.32
N HIS A 319 11.32 12.51 0.65
CA HIS A 319 11.72 11.10 0.61
C HIS A 319 11.54 10.57 -0.81
N ASN A 320 12.66 10.47 -1.52
CA ASN A 320 12.70 10.05 -2.92
C ASN A 320 14.07 9.44 -3.25
N HIS A 321 14.09 8.53 -4.21
CA HIS A 321 15.26 7.77 -4.63
C HIS A 321 15.67 8.10 -6.07
N SER A 322 16.95 7.92 -6.36
CA SER A 322 17.52 8.10 -7.68
C SER A 322 18.29 6.85 -8.13
N THR A 323 18.91 6.91 -9.33
CA THR A 323 19.83 5.85 -9.80
C THR A 323 21.10 5.71 -8.94
N TYR A 324 21.25 6.51 -7.92
CA TYR A 324 22.30 6.30 -6.90
C TYR A 324 21.99 5.08 -6.03
N SER A 325 20.71 4.78 -5.73
CA SER A 325 20.31 3.52 -5.12
C SER A 325 19.50 2.66 -6.10
N ASP A 326 18.25 2.46 -5.89
CA ASP A 326 17.34 1.61 -6.66
C ASP A 326 16.28 2.38 -7.47
N GLY A 327 16.39 3.70 -7.54
CA GLY A 327 15.55 4.51 -8.41
C GLY A 327 15.82 4.25 -9.89
N VAL A 328 14.80 4.45 -10.73
CA VAL A 328 14.87 4.28 -12.21
C VAL A 328 15.45 5.50 -12.90
N HIS A 329 15.18 6.69 -12.34
CA HIS A 329 15.55 7.97 -12.95
C HIS A 329 16.73 8.60 -12.24
N SER A 330 17.57 9.33 -13.03
CA SER A 330 18.69 10.07 -12.47
C SER A 330 18.21 11.19 -11.53
N LEU A 331 19.11 11.63 -10.67
CA LEU A 331 18.87 12.77 -9.78
C LEU A 331 18.37 14.00 -10.53
N GLU A 332 18.96 14.31 -11.69
CA GLU A 332 18.54 15.43 -12.54
C GLU A 332 17.12 15.24 -13.07
N GLN A 333 16.75 14.03 -13.53
CA GLN A 333 15.41 13.74 -14.02
C GLN A 333 14.35 13.87 -12.92
N MET A 334 14.64 13.39 -11.72
CA MET A 334 13.75 13.55 -10.56
C MET A 334 13.56 15.03 -10.20
N ALA A 335 14.66 15.81 -10.19
CA ALA A 335 14.62 17.23 -9.89
C ALA A 335 13.86 18.04 -10.94
N LEU A 336 14.08 17.77 -12.23
CA LEU A 336 13.36 18.44 -13.31
C LEU A 336 11.87 18.13 -13.29
N ASN A 337 11.47 16.90 -12.98
CA ASN A 337 10.06 16.54 -12.84
C ASN A 337 9.40 17.33 -11.69
N CYS A 338 10.04 17.38 -10.51
CA CYS A 338 9.55 18.19 -9.39
C CYS A 338 9.37 19.67 -9.76
N LYS A 339 10.39 20.26 -10.42
CA LYS A 339 10.40 21.68 -10.79
C LYS A 339 9.40 22.02 -11.91
N GLU A 340 9.44 21.28 -13.01
CA GLU A 340 8.78 21.68 -14.26
C GLU A 340 7.39 21.07 -14.43
N VAL A 341 7.18 19.84 -13.91
CA VAL A 341 5.89 19.15 -14.04
C VAL A 341 5.02 19.39 -12.82
N LEU A 342 5.59 19.28 -11.61
CA LEU A 342 4.82 19.40 -10.37
C LEU A 342 4.83 20.82 -9.80
N GLY A 343 5.68 21.72 -10.30
CA GLY A 343 5.77 23.11 -9.85
C GLY A 343 6.24 23.28 -8.40
N LEU A 344 7.00 22.31 -7.88
CA LEU A 344 7.55 22.33 -6.52
C LEU A 344 8.75 23.28 -6.43
N GLU A 345 9.05 23.73 -5.22
CA GLU A 345 10.17 24.63 -4.94
C GLU A 345 11.46 23.86 -4.58
N TYR A 346 11.32 22.60 -4.11
CA TYR A 346 12.46 21.77 -3.71
C TYR A 346 12.18 20.26 -3.81
N LEU A 347 13.27 19.50 -3.89
CA LEU A 347 13.33 18.05 -3.81
C LEU A 347 14.30 17.64 -2.69
N GLY A 348 13.88 16.80 -1.78
CA GLY A 348 14.77 16.02 -0.92
C GLY A 348 15.05 14.67 -1.56
N ILE A 349 16.33 14.35 -1.77
CA ILE A 349 16.75 13.04 -2.24
C ILE A 349 17.27 12.22 -1.06
N CYS A 350 16.81 10.98 -0.94
CA CYS A 350 17.06 10.09 0.19
C CYS A 350 17.39 8.68 -0.30
N ASP A 351 18.43 8.54 -1.10
CA ASP A 351 18.88 7.22 -1.54
C ASP A 351 19.23 6.34 -0.32
N HIS A 352 19.14 5.02 -0.45
CA HIS A 352 19.33 4.07 0.64
C HIS A 352 20.76 4.09 1.19
N SER A 353 20.91 3.88 2.50
CA SER A 353 22.20 3.77 3.18
C SER A 353 22.89 2.43 2.93
N LYS A 354 24.16 2.31 3.29
CA LYS A 354 25.08 1.23 2.88
C LYS A 354 24.63 -0.19 3.23
N THR A 355 23.85 -0.39 4.31
CA THR A 355 23.38 -1.74 4.71
C THR A 355 22.24 -2.24 3.86
N ALA A 356 21.56 -1.36 3.13
CA ALA A 356 20.54 -1.75 2.14
C ALA A 356 21.18 -2.28 0.84
N VAL A 357 21.93 -3.37 0.94
CA VAL A 357 22.67 -3.97 -0.20
C VAL A 357 21.72 -4.36 -1.33
N TYR A 358 20.53 -4.82 -0.99
CA TYR A 358 19.48 -5.21 -1.95
C TYR A 358 18.97 -4.01 -2.80
N ALA A 359 19.12 -2.79 -2.29
CA ALA A 359 18.75 -1.55 -2.95
C ALA A 359 19.96 -0.73 -3.43
N ASN A 360 21.12 -1.37 -3.60
CA ASN A 360 22.36 -0.72 -4.03
C ASN A 360 22.76 0.46 -3.12
N GLY A 361 22.58 0.32 -1.80
CA GLY A 361 22.83 1.36 -0.80
C GLY A 361 24.21 2.02 -0.91
N LEU A 362 24.31 3.31 -0.58
CA LEU A 362 25.46 4.14 -0.87
C LEU A 362 26.65 3.87 0.06
N SER A 363 27.83 3.63 -0.51
CA SER A 363 29.09 3.76 0.25
C SER A 363 29.44 5.23 0.46
N ILE A 364 30.37 5.51 1.38
CA ILE A 364 30.82 6.89 1.66
C ILE A 364 31.38 7.57 0.40
N GLU A 365 32.10 6.84 -0.43
CA GLU A 365 32.66 7.34 -1.69
C GLU A 365 31.54 7.73 -2.69
N ARG A 366 30.46 6.97 -2.72
CA ARG A 366 29.30 7.28 -3.58
C ARG A 366 28.50 8.46 -3.05
N LEU A 367 28.43 8.66 -1.73
CA LEU A 367 27.86 9.88 -1.13
C LEU A 367 28.62 11.13 -1.58
N GLU A 368 29.95 11.10 -1.60
CA GLU A 368 30.75 12.24 -2.06
C GLU A 368 30.53 12.58 -3.54
N GLN A 369 30.28 11.56 -4.37
CA GLN A 369 29.89 11.77 -5.78
C GLN A 369 28.51 12.43 -5.89
N GLN A 370 27.53 11.93 -5.14
CA GLN A 370 26.17 12.47 -5.12
C GLN A 370 26.13 13.92 -4.63
N TRP A 371 26.86 14.25 -3.57
CA TRP A 371 26.92 15.64 -3.06
C TRP A 371 27.53 16.61 -4.08
N LYS A 372 28.51 16.19 -4.87
CA LYS A 372 29.07 17.00 -5.97
C LYS A 372 28.04 17.24 -7.07
N GLU A 373 27.30 16.19 -7.46
CA GLU A 373 26.24 16.31 -8.45
C GLU A 373 25.11 17.22 -7.94
N ILE A 374 24.65 17.05 -6.69
CA ILE A 374 23.63 17.93 -6.06
C ILE A 374 24.10 19.38 -6.09
N SER A 375 25.36 19.67 -5.76
CA SER A 375 25.89 21.03 -5.80
C SER A 375 25.81 21.64 -7.19
N SER A 376 26.25 20.89 -8.21
CA SER A 376 26.21 21.33 -9.60
C SER A 376 24.77 21.53 -10.11
N LEU A 377 23.87 20.63 -9.76
CA LEU A 377 22.45 20.76 -10.14
C LEU A 377 21.77 21.93 -9.43
N ASN A 378 22.11 22.22 -8.18
CA ASN A 378 21.58 23.38 -7.47
C ASN A 378 21.98 24.70 -8.10
N GLU A 379 23.21 24.81 -8.65
CA GLU A 379 23.62 25.98 -9.44
C GLU A 379 22.81 26.11 -10.74
N LYS A 380 22.62 24.98 -11.44
CA LYS A 380 21.90 24.91 -12.73
C LYS A 380 20.41 25.18 -12.60
N LEU A 381 19.77 24.67 -11.55
CA LEU A 381 18.31 24.65 -11.41
C LEU A 381 17.75 25.81 -10.54
N ALA A 382 18.61 26.69 -10.02
CA ALA A 382 18.18 27.81 -9.18
C ALA A 382 16.97 28.57 -9.78
N PRO A 383 15.99 29.04 -8.98
CA PRO A 383 15.95 28.99 -7.51
C PRO A 383 15.51 27.65 -6.91
N PHE A 384 15.12 26.64 -7.73
CA PHE A 384 14.80 25.29 -7.26
C PHE A 384 15.99 24.68 -6.52
N ARG A 385 15.74 23.94 -5.44
CA ARG A 385 16.80 23.35 -4.63
C ARG A 385 16.62 21.87 -4.40
N ILE A 386 17.70 21.11 -4.54
CA ILE A 386 17.82 19.72 -4.10
C ILE A 386 18.47 19.72 -2.72
N PHE A 387 17.80 19.15 -1.73
CA PHE A 387 18.36 18.90 -0.42
C PHE A 387 18.99 17.51 -0.38
N SER A 388 20.19 17.43 0.16
CA SER A 388 20.90 16.18 0.38
C SER A 388 20.37 15.48 1.61
N GLY A 389 19.61 14.42 1.43
CA GLY A 389 19.15 13.52 2.47
C GLY A 389 19.75 12.14 2.34
N ILE A 390 19.42 11.27 3.27
CA ILE A 390 19.68 9.83 3.24
C ILE A 390 18.51 9.10 3.89
N GLU A 391 18.05 8.01 3.32
CA GLU A 391 17.24 7.04 4.02
C GLU A 391 18.17 6.07 4.74
N SER A 392 18.42 6.37 6.02
CA SER A 392 19.28 5.56 6.87
C SER A 392 18.51 4.38 7.44
N ASP A 393 19.01 3.17 7.22
CA ASP A 393 18.51 2.01 7.93
C ASP A 393 18.63 2.22 9.44
N ILE A 394 17.54 1.89 10.16
CA ILE A 394 17.57 1.68 11.61
C ILE A 394 18.05 0.25 11.83
N LEU A 395 19.27 0.09 12.33
CA LEU A 395 19.88 -1.22 12.55
C LEU A 395 19.15 -2.01 13.65
N GLY A 396 19.44 -3.30 13.78
CA GLY A 396 18.77 -4.17 14.75
C GLY A 396 18.87 -3.72 16.21
N ASP A 397 19.89 -2.94 16.55
CA ASP A 397 20.10 -2.34 17.87
C ASP A 397 19.51 -0.92 17.99
N GLY A 398 18.87 -0.38 16.95
CA GLY A 398 18.28 0.95 16.90
C GLY A 398 19.25 2.08 16.51
N SER A 399 20.54 1.79 16.23
CA SER A 399 21.47 2.79 15.69
C SER A 399 21.19 3.08 14.21
N LEU A 400 21.65 4.24 13.72
CA LEU A 400 21.65 4.58 12.31
C LEU A 400 22.88 3.96 11.60
N ASP A 401 22.79 3.82 10.28
CA ASP A 401 23.74 3.04 9.47
C ASP A 401 25.09 3.74 9.22
N TYR A 402 25.19 5.06 9.37
CA TYR A 402 26.44 5.80 9.22
C TYR A 402 26.95 6.36 10.56
N PRO A 403 28.27 6.58 10.69
CA PRO A 403 28.81 7.30 11.83
C PRO A 403 28.39 8.77 11.80
N ASP A 404 28.41 9.41 12.97
CA ASP A 404 27.93 10.77 13.18
C ASP A 404 28.59 11.82 12.26
N GLU A 405 29.88 11.65 11.94
CA GLU A 405 30.62 12.56 11.05
C GLU A 405 30.08 12.55 9.61
N ILE A 406 29.42 11.47 9.21
CA ILE A 406 28.77 11.35 7.90
C ILE A 406 27.34 11.89 8.00
N LEU A 407 26.59 11.48 9.04
CA LEU A 407 25.22 11.95 9.26
C LEU A 407 25.14 13.47 9.34
N ALA A 408 26.11 14.13 9.97
CA ALA A 408 26.20 15.58 10.11
C ALA A 408 26.31 16.34 8.76
N LYS A 409 26.75 15.67 7.69
CA LYS A 409 26.91 16.29 6.37
C LYS A 409 25.59 16.45 5.60
N PHE A 410 24.59 15.61 5.89
CA PHE A 410 23.29 15.67 5.22
C PHE A 410 22.48 16.90 5.66
N ASP A 411 21.61 17.38 4.79
CA ASP A 411 20.64 18.40 5.16
C ASP A 411 19.57 17.84 6.11
N PHE A 412 19.18 16.57 5.89
CA PHE A 412 18.23 15.84 6.73
C PHE A 412 18.45 14.31 6.61
N VAL A 413 17.94 13.57 7.58
CA VAL A 413 18.00 12.10 7.63
C VAL A 413 16.61 11.55 7.83
N VAL A 414 16.18 10.64 6.94
CA VAL A 414 15.01 9.79 7.11
C VAL A 414 15.48 8.48 7.73
N ALA A 415 14.97 8.13 8.89
CA ALA A 415 15.32 6.88 9.58
C ALA A 415 14.22 5.85 9.37
N SER A 416 14.54 4.70 8.77
CA SER A 416 13.59 3.67 8.34
C SER A 416 14.01 2.26 8.72
N VAL A 417 13.05 1.37 8.92
CA VAL A 417 13.29 -0.05 9.21
C VAL A 417 13.01 -0.88 7.96
N HIS A 418 14.04 -1.54 7.41
CA HIS A 418 13.91 -2.40 6.23
C HIS A 418 14.22 -3.87 6.50
N SER A 419 14.84 -4.19 7.62
CA SER A 419 15.25 -5.55 7.97
C SER A 419 14.75 -5.98 9.34
N ASN A 420 14.74 -7.29 9.61
CA ASN A 420 14.30 -7.82 10.91
C ASN A 420 12.90 -7.34 11.33
N LEU A 421 11.95 -7.39 10.39
CA LEU A 421 10.57 -6.88 10.60
C LEU A 421 9.76 -7.72 11.59
N LYS A 422 10.16 -8.97 11.85
CA LYS A 422 9.50 -9.87 12.81
C LYS A 422 9.95 -9.53 14.24
N MET A 423 9.32 -8.54 14.83
CA MET A 423 9.59 -8.07 16.20
C MET A 423 8.30 -8.09 17.03
N ASP A 424 8.44 -8.27 18.34
CA ASP A 424 7.37 -7.91 19.28
C ASP A 424 7.27 -6.39 19.47
N GLU A 425 6.20 -5.93 20.11
CA GLU A 425 5.89 -4.52 20.29
C GLU A 425 6.99 -3.80 21.10
N ASP A 426 7.47 -4.41 22.19
CA ASP A 426 8.48 -3.78 23.04
C ASP A 426 9.80 -3.59 22.30
N LYS A 427 10.24 -4.61 21.55
CA LYS A 427 11.48 -4.55 20.76
C LYS A 427 11.38 -3.54 19.62
N ALA A 428 10.28 -3.54 18.89
CA ALA A 428 10.06 -2.60 17.80
C ALA A 428 9.99 -1.16 18.30
N THR A 429 9.24 -0.92 19.38
CA THR A 429 9.11 0.39 20.02
C THR A 429 10.47 0.90 20.52
N ALA A 430 11.24 0.06 21.24
CA ALA A 430 12.57 0.44 21.74
C ALA A 430 13.56 0.75 20.60
N ARG A 431 13.52 -0.04 19.50
CA ARG A 431 14.36 0.17 18.31
C ARG A 431 14.08 1.53 17.66
N LEU A 432 12.79 1.87 17.49
CA LEU A 432 12.41 3.17 16.92
C LEU A 432 12.78 4.32 17.83
N ILE A 433 12.51 4.23 19.14
CA ILE A 433 12.82 5.30 20.10
C ILE A 433 14.33 5.59 20.08
N LYS A 434 15.18 4.57 20.07
CA LYS A 434 16.63 4.78 20.02
C LYS A 434 17.07 5.51 18.74
N ALA A 435 16.46 5.21 17.59
CA ALA A 435 16.73 5.93 16.35
C ALA A 435 16.20 7.38 16.38
N ILE A 436 15.03 7.60 16.99
CA ILE A 436 14.44 8.93 17.19
C ILE A 436 15.33 9.81 18.11
N GLU A 437 15.93 9.23 19.12
CA GLU A 437 16.85 9.91 20.05
C GLU A 437 18.21 10.28 19.42
N ASN A 438 18.52 9.74 18.23
CA ASN A 438 19.72 10.13 17.50
C ASN A 438 19.58 11.59 17.02
N PRO A 439 20.53 12.50 17.33
CA PRO A 439 20.40 13.94 17.03
C PRO A 439 20.28 14.25 15.54
N TYR A 440 20.73 13.36 14.67
CA TYR A 440 20.68 13.54 13.21
C TYR A 440 19.36 13.07 12.60
N THR A 441 18.55 12.26 13.29
CA THR A 441 17.25 11.83 12.77
C THR A 441 16.33 13.03 12.60
N THR A 442 15.94 13.31 11.37
CA THR A 442 15.02 14.41 11.05
C THR A 442 13.59 13.93 10.86
N ILE A 443 13.41 12.82 10.15
CA ILE A 443 12.12 12.24 9.80
C ILE A 443 12.16 10.75 10.17
N LEU A 444 11.12 10.27 10.85
CA LEU A 444 10.87 8.84 11.01
C LEU A 444 10.09 8.36 9.78
N GLY A 445 10.73 7.59 8.91
CA GLY A 445 10.17 7.09 7.66
C GLY A 445 9.26 5.89 7.88
N HIS A 446 8.15 5.79 7.15
CA HIS A 446 7.13 4.71 7.19
C HIS A 446 7.13 3.88 8.48
N PRO A 447 6.65 4.46 9.59
CA PRO A 447 6.94 4.05 10.99
C PRO A 447 6.63 2.60 11.34
N THR A 448 5.68 1.96 10.66
CA THR A 448 5.28 0.57 10.97
C THR A 448 5.75 -0.43 9.92
N GLY A 449 6.21 0.04 8.78
CA GLY A 449 6.56 -0.81 7.63
C GLY A 449 5.37 -1.60 7.09
N ARG A 450 4.13 -1.15 7.31
CA ARG A 450 2.93 -1.81 6.79
C ARG A 450 2.89 -1.79 5.27
N LEU A 451 2.25 -2.80 4.69
CA LEU A 451 1.87 -2.85 3.28
C LEU A 451 0.40 -3.26 3.20
N LEU A 452 -0.45 -2.35 2.76
CA LEU A 452 -1.90 -2.56 2.66
C LEU A 452 -2.23 -3.78 1.79
N LEU A 453 -3.21 -4.56 2.22
CA LEU A 453 -3.61 -5.84 1.61
C LEU A 453 -2.50 -6.93 1.60
N SER A 454 -1.37 -6.70 2.29
CA SER A 454 -0.24 -7.60 2.30
C SER A 454 0.31 -7.88 3.69
N ARG A 455 0.76 -6.85 4.39
CA ARG A 455 1.41 -6.97 5.70
C ARG A 455 0.93 -5.88 6.63
N SER A 456 0.45 -6.25 7.81
CA SER A 456 -0.05 -5.31 8.83
C SER A 456 1.01 -4.36 9.41
N GLY A 457 2.28 -4.61 9.13
CA GLY A 457 3.39 -3.94 9.78
C GLY A 457 3.79 -4.62 11.10
N TYR A 458 4.94 -4.23 11.65
CA TYR A 458 5.33 -4.69 12.97
C TYR A 458 4.58 -3.90 14.06
N PRO A 459 4.25 -4.54 15.20
CA PRO A 459 3.52 -3.88 16.27
C PRO A 459 4.42 -2.85 16.97
N ILE A 460 3.85 -1.67 17.28
CA ILE A 460 4.51 -0.61 18.05
C ILE A 460 3.56 0.01 19.09
N ASP A 461 4.08 0.51 20.19
CA ASP A 461 3.37 1.45 21.04
C ASP A 461 3.40 2.84 20.39
N TYR A 462 2.35 3.13 19.62
CA TYR A 462 2.23 4.38 18.86
C TYR A 462 2.39 5.62 19.75
N LYS A 463 1.84 5.61 20.96
CA LYS A 463 1.92 6.76 21.87
C LYS A 463 3.33 7.02 22.31
N LYS A 464 4.06 5.97 22.72
CA LYS A 464 5.48 6.12 23.12
C LYS A 464 6.35 6.60 21.96
N VAL A 465 6.13 6.07 20.74
CA VAL A 465 6.89 6.49 19.55
C VAL A 465 6.59 7.95 19.21
N ILE A 466 5.32 8.36 19.19
CA ILE A 466 4.93 9.75 18.92
C ILE A 466 5.44 10.69 20.03
N ASP A 467 5.35 10.32 21.30
CA ASP A 467 5.86 11.11 22.42
C ASP A 467 7.40 11.26 22.34
N ALA A 468 8.11 10.23 21.89
CA ALA A 468 9.56 10.31 21.63
C ALA A 468 9.86 11.27 20.47
N CYS A 469 9.09 11.21 19.36
CA CYS A 469 9.21 12.17 18.26
C CYS A 469 8.96 13.61 18.72
N ALA A 470 7.94 13.84 19.54
CA ALA A 470 7.67 15.16 20.12
C ALA A 470 8.84 15.67 20.98
N SER A 471 9.40 14.81 21.83
CA SER A 471 10.50 15.17 22.74
C SER A 471 11.81 15.48 22.01
N ASN A 472 12.05 14.84 20.85
CA ASN A 472 13.26 15.00 20.03
C ASN A 472 13.03 15.88 18.80
N GLU A 473 11.84 16.48 18.65
CA GLU A 473 11.43 17.28 17.49
C GLU A 473 11.62 16.52 16.15
N VAL A 474 11.42 15.21 16.14
CA VAL A 474 11.48 14.38 14.93
C VAL A 474 10.12 14.42 14.24
N VAL A 475 10.14 14.67 12.95
CA VAL A 475 8.96 14.66 12.08
C VAL A 475 8.55 13.20 11.82
N ILE A 476 7.25 12.93 11.74
CA ILE A 476 6.78 11.60 11.34
C ILE A 476 6.29 11.64 9.90
N GLU A 477 6.73 10.68 9.10
CA GLU A 477 6.30 10.54 7.73
C GLU A 477 4.85 10.06 7.62
N ILE A 478 4.13 10.65 6.69
CA ILE A 478 2.97 10.07 5.99
C ILE A 478 3.52 9.58 4.65
N ASN A 479 4.01 8.35 4.60
CA ASN A 479 4.47 7.75 3.36
C ASN A 479 3.29 7.64 2.40
N ALA A 480 3.34 8.35 1.29
CA ALA A 480 2.24 8.50 0.36
C ALA A 480 2.16 7.37 -0.68
N ASN A 481 3.11 6.41 -0.66
CA ASN A 481 3.02 5.24 -1.51
C ASN A 481 1.70 4.51 -1.26
N PRO A 482 0.87 4.28 -2.31
CA PRO A 482 -0.46 3.68 -2.16
C PRO A 482 -0.49 2.32 -1.47
N LEU A 483 0.63 1.59 -1.49
CA LEU A 483 0.76 0.32 -0.78
C LEU A 483 1.04 0.51 0.73
N ARG A 484 1.45 1.71 1.17
CA ARG A 484 1.82 1.97 2.57
C ARG A 484 0.81 2.84 3.29
N LEU A 485 0.69 4.12 2.91
CA LEU A 485 -0.07 5.17 3.58
C LEU A 485 0.20 5.17 5.10
N ASP A 486 1.48 5.19 5.47
CA ASP A 486 2.04 4.99 6.82
C ASP A 486 2.81 6.27 7.25
N LEU A 487 2.48 6.96 8.29
CA LEU A 487 1.71 6.61 9.49
C LEU A 487 0.20 6.45 9.19
N ASP A 488 -0.47 5.54 9.91
CA ASP A 488 -1.92 5.39 9.86
C ASP A 488 -2.63 6.70 10.29
N TRP A 489 -3.62 7.16 9.50
CA TRP A 489 -4.31 8.43 9.73
C TRP A 489 -4.99 8.53 11.10
N ARG A 490 -5.33 7.41 11.74
CA ARG A 490 -5.94 7.36 13.07
C ARG A 490 -5.01 7.92 14.16
N TRP A 491 -3.70 8.01 13.87
CA TRP A 491 -2.67 8.53 14.77
C TRP A 491 -2.22 9.95 14.44
N HIS A 492 -2.59 10.52 13.28
CA HIS A 492 -2.18 11.88 12.89
C HIS A 492 -2.59 12.91 13.92
N ARG A 493 -3.82 12.78 14.41
CA ARG A 493 -4.37 13.71 15.40
C ARG A 493 -3.57 13.70 16.69
N TYR A 494 -3.25 12.52 17.23
CA TYR A 494 -2.42 12.43 18.42
C TYR A 494 -1.03 13.05 18.21
N ALA A 495 -0.43 12.83 17.04
CA ALA A 495 0.85 13.47 16.68
C ALA A 495 0.75 15.00 16.67
N ILE A 496 -0.30 15.55 16.03
CA ILE A 496 -0.56 17.00 15.98
C ILE A 496 -0.77 17.58 17.39
N GLU A 497 -1.56 16.92 18.22
CA GLU A 497 -1.81 17.34 19.61
C GLU A 497 -0.52 17.35 20.47
N LYS A 498 0.45 16.49 20.15
CA LYS A 498 1.78 16.48 20.77
C LYS A 498 2.75 17.50 20.16
N GLY A 499 2.34 18.24 19.13
CA GLY A 499 3.18 19.23 18.45
C GLY A 499 4.16 18.62 17.46
N VAL A 500 3.97 17.35 17.06
CA VAL A 500 4.80 16.68 16.05
C VAL A 500 4.37 17.14 14.66
N LEU A 501 5.32 17.61 13.85
CA LEU A 501 5.09 17.86 12.43
C LEU A 501 5.00 16.54 11.66
N LEU A 502 4.15 16.53 10.64
CA LEU A 502 4.04 15.43 9.69
C LEU A 502 4.72 15.78 8.37
N SER A 503 5.16 14.79 7.60
CA SER A 503 5.77 14.99 6.28
C SER A 503 5.16 14.04 5.27
N ILE A 504 4.56 14.60 4.19
CA ILE A 504 3.93 13.82 3.12
C ILE A 504 4.96 13.53 2.04
N ASN A 505 5.43 12.29 1.95
CA ASN A 505 6.47 11.89 1.01
C ASN A 505 6.06 10.65 0.23
N PRO A 506 6.32 10.61 -1.09
CA PRO A 506 5.87 9.51 -1.94
C PRO A 506 6.77 8.27 -1.90
N ASP A 507 7.99 8.40 -1.36
CA ASP A 507 9.00 7.33 -1.42
C ASP A 507 9.20 6.88 -2.88
N ALA A 508 9.38 7.90 -3.75
CA ALA A 508 9.34 7.72 -5.19
C ALA A 508 10.65 7.19 -5.74
N HIS A 509 10.58 6.05 -6.44
CA HIS A 509 11.69 5.41 -7.15
C HIS A 509 11.67 5.71 -8.66
N ARG A 510 10.70 6.51 -9.11
CA ARG A 510 10.53 6.98 -10.50
C ARG A 510 9.75 8.30 -10.54
N THR A 511 9.85 9.02 -11.63
CA THR A 511 9.18 10.32 -11.78
C THR A 511 7.66 10.24 -11.62
N GLU A 512 7.03 9.16 -12.10
CA GLU A 512 5.59 8.94 -11.97
C GLU A 512 5.16 8.78 -10.51
N GLY A 513 6.00 8.15 -9.68
CA GLY A 513 5.74 7.96 -8.24
C GLY A 513 5.69 9.27 -7.44
N LEU A 514 6.27 10.36 -7.94
CA LEU A 514 6.19 11.68 -7.30
C LEU A 514 4.74 12.18 -7.18
N GLN A 515 3.84 11.75 -8.06
CA GLN A 515 2.42 12.10 -8.03
C GLN A 515 1.67 11.39 -6.89
N ASP A 516 2.22 10.35 -6.31
CA ASP A 516 1.62 9.61 -5.19
C ASP A 516 1.42 10.49 -3.94
N MET A 517 2.10 11.64 -3.85
CA MET A 517 1.83 12.65 -2.80
C MET A 517 0.34 12.99 -2.69
N GLN A 518 -0.44 12.86 -3.77
CA GLN A 518 -1.89 13.07 -3.74
C GLN A 518 -2.59 12.11 -2.78
N TYR A 519 -2.18 10.85 -2.74
CA TYR A 519 -2.74 9.85 -1.81
C TYR A 519 -2.35 10.15 -0.36
N GLY A 520 -1.12 10.60 -0.14
CA GLY A 520 -0.69 11.09 1.17
C GLY A 520 -1.50 12.29 1.65
N VAL A 521 -1.84 13.23 0.76
CA VAL A 521 -2.72 14.36 1.10
C VAL A 521 -4.11 13.88 1.50
N TRP A 522 -4.71 12.92 0.78
CA TRP A 522 -6.04 12.39 1.12
C TRP A 522 -6.04 11.69 2.49
N VAL A 523 -5.00 10.92 2.79
CA VAL A 523 -4.84 10.30 4.11
C VAL A 523 -4.58 11.34 5.20
N ALA A 524 -3.81 12.38 4.91
CA ALA A 524 -3.61 13.51 5.82
C ALA A 524 -4.93 14.24 6.13
N GLN A 525 -5.79 14.43 5.12
CA GLN A 525 -7.13 15.00 5.28
C GLN A 525 -7.99 14.15 6.24
N LYS A 526 -7.99 12.82 6.10
CA LYS A 526 -8.67 11.92 7.04
C LYS A 526 -8.19 12.10 8.49
N GLY A 527 -6.91 12.31 8.67
CA GLY A 527 -6.31 12.57 9.98
C GLY A 527 -6.49 14.01 10.50
N GLY A 528 -7.17 14.88 9.74
CA GLY A 528 -7.41 16.28 10.13
C GLY A 528 -6.19 17.19 10.03
N VAL A 529 -5.19 16.83 9.22
CA VAL A 529 -3.93 17.59 9.04
C VAL A 529 -4.21 18.92 8.33
N GLN A 530 -3.65 20.00 8.84
CA GLN A 530 -3.66 21.33 8.26
C GLN A 530 -2.28 21.67 7.68
N SER A 531 -2.20 22.69 6.83
CA SER A 531 -0.92 23.12 6.24
C SER A 531 0.16 23.41 7.29
N LYS A 532 -0.21 24.03 8.40
CA LYS A 532 0.72 24.35 9.50
C LYS A 532 1.32 23.10 10.19
N ASP A 533 0.67 21.94 10.06
CA ASP A 533 1.06 20.68 10.69
C ASP A 533 1.94 19.82 9.76
N CYS A 534 2.21 20.29 8.52
CA CYS A 534 2.91 19.56 7.48
C CYS A 534 4.20 20.25 7.04
N LEU A 535 5.34 19.58 7.17
CA LEU A 535 6.65 20.11 6.81
C LEU A 535 6.78 20.44 5.32
N ASN A 536 6.12 19.67 4.44
CA ASN A 536 6.17 19.87 2.99
C ASN A 536 5.47 21.14 2.49
N THR A 537 4.72 21.83 3.35
CA THR A 537 4.10 23.11 3.02
C THR A 537 5.02 24.33 3.25
N TYR A 538 6.17 24.09 3.87
CA TYR A 538 7.16 25.14 4.09
C TYR A 538 7.74 25.60 2.75
N SER A 539 7.81 26.91 2.56
CA SER A 539 8.53 27.51 1.42
C SER A 539 10.00 27.10 1.42
N LEU A 540 10.68 27.28 0.29
CA LEU A 540 12.12 27.00 0.20
C LEU A 540 12.93 27.72 1.29
N GLN A 541 12.55 28.96 1.64
CA GLN A 541 13.22 29.72 2.70
C GLN A 541 12.98 29.08 4.08
N GLU A 542 11.74 28.72 4.40
CA GLU A 542 11.36 28.15 5.70
C GLU A 542 11.97 26.75 5.91
N ILE A 543 11.94 25.87 4.88
CA ILE A 543 12.54 24.53 5.00
C ILE A 543 14.06 24.59 5.10
N THR A 544 14.72 25.56 4.41
CA THR A 544 16.16 25.79 4.53
C THR A 544 16.53 26.23 5.95
N ALA A 545 15.74 27.14 6.51
CA ALA A 545 15.94 27.60 7.90
C ALA A 545 15.69 26.47 8.91
N TYR A 546 14.68 25.62 8.68
CA TYR A 546 14.37 24.46 9.50
C TYR A 546 15.53 23.48 9.56
N PHE A 547 16.09 23.07 8.42
CA PHE A 547 17.24 22.15 8.39
C PHE A 547 18.51 22.79 8.99
N SER A 548 18.77 24.07 8.71
CA SER A 548 19.90 24.79 9.29
C SER A 548 19.84 24.86 10.82
N LYS A 549 18.65 25.07 11.38
CA LYS A 549 18.43 25.07 12.84
C LYS A 549 18.69 23.69 13.46
N ARG A 550 18.25 22.63 12.79
CA ARG A 550 18.51 21.26 13.29
C ARG A 550 19.98 20.89 13.30
N LYS A 551 20.76 21.29 12.30
CA LYS A 551 22.21 21.04 12.23
C LYS A 551 23.02 21.73 13.34
N GLN A 552 22.45 22.70 14.06
CA GLN A 552 23.11 23.42 15.15
C GLN A 552 22.90 22.79 16.53
N ARG A 553 22.16 21.68 16.60
CA ARG A 553 21.93 20.90 17.81
C ARG A 553 23.00 19.84 17.99
#